data_81625e32ff8e1e558c85eafb37a00351
#
_entry.id   81625e32ff8e1e558c85eafb37a00351
#
_cell.length_a   1.000
_cell.length_b   1.000
_cell.length_c   1.000
_cell.angle_alpha   90.00
_cell.angle_beta   90.00
_cell.angle_gamma   90.00
#
_symmetry.space_group_name_H-M   'P 1'
#
loop_
_entity.id
_entity.type
_entity.pdbx_description
1 polymer ?
#
loop_
_entity_poly.entity_id
_entity_poly.type
_entity_poly.pdbx_seq_one_letter_code
_entity_poly.pdbx_strand_id
1 'polypeptide(L)'
;TGIYDENILEAQVYDKLLEVIKAEAQHEASSESQGQRFRYVDTPLVRAIRNGYVIEIQEPTVIANPGVLVGLNSLLDRCASITLPTGETIQRHPDTVVVVTTNSNYAGCRDMNQSIISRMNLVMDIDTPDADVMAKRVMGLTGCTDQTAVMSMADAIKEIAEHCRETMITDGSCGVRELISWVQSYMVCGSILEAAKYTVLSSVSSDAENRAEILSTCLAQKFAA
;
A
#
# COMPACT_ATOMS: atom_id res chain seq x y z
N THR A 1 -12.56 3.58 -80.46
CA THR A 1 -12.84 2.47 -79.54
C THR A 1 -11.56 2.11 -78.82
N GLY A 2 -11.31 2.81 -77.69
CA GLY A 2 -10.20 2.47 -76.79
C GLY A 2 -10.59 1.24 -75.99
N ILE A 3 -9.85 0.17 -76.12
CA ILE A 3 -9.92 -1.01 -75.27
C ILE A 3 -9.17 -0.56 -73.97
N TYR A 4 -9.91 -0.26 -72.92
CA TYR A 4 -9.30 -0.12 -71.61
C TYR A 4 -8.94 -1.54 -71.16
N ASP A 5 -7.68 -1.80 -71.00
CA ASP A 5 -7.17 -3.05 -70.50
C ASP A 5 -7.20 -2.93 -68.95
N GLU A 6 -8.22 -3.54 -68.32
CA GLU A 6 -8.42 -3.51 -66.86
C GLU A 6 -7.17 -4.03 -66.13
N ASN A 7 -6.44 -4.98 -66.70
CA ASN A 7 -5.22 -5.54 -66.09
C ASN A 7 -4.07 -4.52 -65.97
N ILE A 8 -3.98 -3.55 -66.90
CA ILE A 8 -2.96 -2.50 -66.82
C ILE A 8 -3.30 -1.47 -65.75
N LEU A 9 -4.59 -1.20 -65.55
CA LEU A 9 -5.04 -0.27 -64.53
C LEU A 9 -4.85 -0.85 -63.11
N GLU A 10 -5.15 -2.13 -62.91
CA GLU A 10 -4.90 -2.83 -61.67
C GLU A 10 -3.41 -2.89 -61.31
N ALA A 11 -2.53 -3.18 -62.27
CA ALA A 11 -1.09 -3.20 -62.04
C ALA A 11 -0.56 -1.82 -61.64
N GLN A 12 -1.04 -0.72 -62.28
CA GLN A 12 -0.62 0.62 -61.92
C GLN A 12 -1.14 1.08 -60.52
N VAL A 13 -2.33 0.64 -60.14
CA VAL A 13 -2.87 0.89 -58.81
C VAL A 13 -2.08 0.12 -57.77
N TYR A 14 -1.73 -1.12 -58.03
CA TYR A 14 -0.94 -1.96 -57.13
C TYR A 14 0.48 -1.42 -56.92
N ASP A 15 1.15 -0.97 -58.00
CA ASP A 15 2.47 -0.36 -57.88
C ASP A 15 2.46 0.94 -57.09
N LYS A 16 1.44 1.80 -57.29
CA LYS A 16 1.25 3.01 -56.46
C LYS A 16 0.97 2.72 -55.01
N LEU A 17 0.16 1.71 -54.70
CA LEU A 17 -0.13 1.28 -53.35
C LEU A 17 1.14 0.77 -52.64
N LEU A 18 1.96 0.00 -53.36
CA LEU A 18 3.25 -0.49 -52.86
C LEU A 18 4.25 0.65 -52.61
N GLU A 19 4.27 1.69 -53.45
CA GLU A 19 5.11 2.88 -53.20
C GLU A 19 4.67 3.65 -51.96
N VAL A 20 3.35 3.82 -51.74
CA VAL A 20 2.82 4.49 -50.54
C VAL A 20 3.15 3.68 -49.28
N ILE A 21 2.93 2.37 -49.29
CA ILE A 21 3.26 1.49 -48.15
C ILE A 21 4.77 1.51 -47.86
N LYS A 22 5.63 1.51 -48.88
CA LYS A 22 7.08 1.63 -48.69
C LYS A 22 7.49 2.99 -48.18
N ALA A 23 6.84 4.07 -48.60
CA ALA A 23 7.10 5.41 -48.10
C ALA A 23 6.65 5.60 -46.63
N GLU A 24 5.50 5.04 -46.27
CA GLU A 24 5.05 5.02 -44.87
C GLU A 24 5.98 4.20 -43.95
N ALA A 25 6.37 2.99 -44.39
CA ALA A 25 7.31 2.16 -43.67
C ALA A 25 8.70 2.82 -43.50
N GLN A 26 9.15 3.61 -44.49
CA GLN A 26 10.38 4.39 -44.38
C GLN A 26 10.20 5.62 -43.48
N HIS A 27 9.01 6.20 -43.47
CA HIS A 27 8.71 7.33 -42.56
C HIS A 27 8.63 6.86 -41.11
N GLU A 28 8.04 5.69 -40.85
CA GLU A 28 8.05 5.06 -39.52
C GLU A 28 9.49 4.70 -39.11
N ALA A 29 10.29 4.13 -39.98
CA ALA A 29 11.69 3.80 -39.69
C ALA A 29 12.58 5.03 -39.45
N SER A 30 12.26 6.20 -40.05
CA SER A 30 12.98 7.44 -39.85
C SER A 30 12.49 8.24 -38.63
N SER A 31 11.24 8.05 -38.20
CA SER A 31 10.70 8.63 -36.94
C SER A 31 11.15 7.90 -35.70
N GLU A 32 11.62 6.66 -35.81
CA GLU A 32 12.19 5.90 -34.68
C GLU A 32 13.53 6.46 -34.15
N SER A 33 14.14 7.45 -34.79
CA SER A 33 15.48 7.93 -34.42
C SER A 33 15.51 8.95 -33.26
N GLN A 34 14.37 9.43 -32.76
CA GLN A 34 14.30 10.37 -31.62
C GLN A 34 13.21 10.02 -30.58
N GLY A 35 12.56 8.88 -30.68
CA GLY A 35 11.57 8.43 -29.70
C GLY A 35 12.23 7.87 -28.45
N GLN A 36 11.75 8.31 -27.29
CA GLN A 36 12.10 7.73 -26.00
C GLN A 36 11.80 6.22 -26.05
N ARG A 37 12.83 5.36 -25.98
CA ARG A 37 12.65 3.90 -26.01
C ARG A 37 12.17 3.45 -24.64
N PHE A 38 10.92 3.02 -24.53
CA PHE A 38 10.38 2.40 -23.34
C PHE A 38 10.70 0.90 -23.36
N ARG A 39 11.22 0.41 -22.23
CA ARG A 39 11.42 -1.02 -22.00
C ARG A 39 10.45 -1.46 -20.91
N TYR A 40 9.66 -2.50 -21.19
CA TYR A 40 8.89 -3.16 -20.15
C TYR A 40 9.84 -3.90 -19.19
N VAL A 41 9.60 -3.72 -17.88
CA VAL A 41 10.32 -4.43 -16.82
C VAL A 41 9.29 -5.03 -15.89
N ASP A 42 9.41 -6.33 -15.61
CA ASP A 42 8.54 -7.03 -14.67
C ASP A 42 8.57 -6.35 -13.30
N THR A 43 7.40 -5.94 -12.83
CA THR A 43 7.23 -5.42 -11.46
C THR A 43 7.46 -6.54 -10.42
N PRO A 44 7.67 -6.21 -9.12
CA PRO A 44 7.74 -7.23 -8.07
C PRO A 44 6.53 -8.16 -8.06
N LEU A 45 5.32 -7.63 -8.32
CA LEU A 45 4.09 -8.43 -8.44
C LEU A 45 4.19 -9.46 -9.57
N VAL A 46 4.58 -9.02 -10.77
CA VAL A 46 4.71 -9.91 -11.94
C VAL A 46 5.76 -11.00 -11.67
N ARG A 47 6.90 -10.64 -11.08
CA ARG A 47 7.94 -11.61 -10.72
C ARG A 47 7.45 -12.63 -9.68
N ALA A 48 6.72 -12.20 -8.67
CA ALA A 48 6.16 -13.09 -7.66
C ALA A 48 5.16 -14.08 -8.26
N ILE A 49 4.30 -13.61 -9.16
CA ILE A 49 3.31 -14.43 -9.86
C ILE A 49 3.97 -15.49 -10.72
N ARG A 50 5.02 -15.12 -11.47
CA ARG A 50 5.73 -16.06 -12.36
C ARG A 50 6.50 -17.13 -11.60
N ASN A 51 7.09 -16.78 -10.45
CA ASN A 51 8.08 -17.63 -9.78
C ASN A 51 7.57 -18.29 -8.48
N GLY A 52 6.31 -18.08 -8.11
CA GLY A 52 5.75 -18.70 -6.91
C GLY A 52 6.21 -18.06 -5.60
N TYR A 53 6.43 -16.74 -5.60
CA TYR A 53 6.87 -16.04 -4.40
C TYR A 53 5.70 -15.52 -3.57
N VAL A 54 5.98 -15.17 -2.32
CA VAL A 54 5.08 -14.39 -1.49
C VAL A 54 5.15 -12.93 -1.93
N ILE A 55 4.00 -12.32 -2.14
CA ILE A 55 3.88 -10.88 -2.45
C ILE A 55 2.90 -10.23 -1.48
N GLU A 56 3.32 -9.13 -0.88
CA GLU A 56 2.46 -8.28 -0.05
C GLU A 56 2.02 -7.04 -0.82
N ILE A 57 0.72 -6.77 -0.81
CA ILE A 57 0.10 -5.55 -1.32
C ILE A 57 -0.32 -4.72 -0.10
N GLN A 58 0.44 -3.68 0.20
CA GLN A 58 0.22 -2.83 1.36
C GLN A 58 -0.73 -1.68 1.04
N GLU A 59 -1.66 -1.41 1.96
CA GLU A 59 -2.57 -0.25 1.94
C GLU A 59 -3.29 -0.01 0.60
N PRO A 60 -3.91 -1.03 -0.05
CA PRO A 60 -4.60 -0.81 -1.31
C PRO A 60 -5.82 0.12 -1.18
N THR A 61 -6.33 0.31 0.02
CA THR A 61 -7.46 1.20 0.35
C THR A 61 -7.16 2.69 0.16
N VAL A 62 -5.87 3.09 0.14
CA VAL A 62 -5.46 4.49 -0.13
C VAL A 62 -5.30 4.81 -1.61
N ILE A 63 -5.42 3.81 -2.50
CA ILE A 63 -5.32 4.01 -3.94
C ILE A 63 -6.48 4.88 -4.42
N ALA A 64 -6.17 6.03 -5.02
CA ALA A 64 -7.16 7.01 -5.46
C ALA A 64 -8.16 6.46 -6.50
N ASN A 65 -7.71 5.56 -7.37
CA ASN A 65 -8.56 4.86 -8.34
C ASN A 65 -8.69 3.37 -7.98
N PRO A 66 -9.77 2.97 -7.30
CA PRO A 66 -10.01 1.56 -6.92
C PRO A 66 -10.13 0.62 -8.12
N GLY A 67 -10.42 1.15 -9.31
CA GLY A 67 -10.50 0.37 -10.56
C GLY A 67 -9.19 -0.33 -10.93
N VAL A 68 -8.04 0.19 -10.46
CA VAL A 68 -6.73 -0.46 -10.66
C VAL A 68 -6.70 -1.86 -10.00
N LEU A 69 -7.36 -2.00 -8.85
CA LEU A 69 -7.43 -3.28 -8.14
C LEU A 69 -8.32 -4.32 -8.82
N VAL A 70 -9.27 -3.88 -9.66
CA VAL A 70 -10.14 -4.79 -10.42
C VAL A 70 -9.31 -5.66 -11.39
N GLY A 71 -8.19 -5.14 -11.88
CA GLY A 71 -7.24 -5.92 -12.68
C GLY A 71 -6.67 -7.15 -11.96
N LEU A 72 -6.70 -7.18 -10.62
CA LEU A 72 -6.26 -8.33 -9.84
C LEU A 72 -7.32 -9.42 -9.69
N ASN A 73 -8.58 -9.15 -10.03
CA ASN A 73 -9.68 -10.11 -9.84
C ASN A 73 -9.40 -11.44 -10.53
N SER A 74 -8.99 -11.41 -11.80
CA SER A 74 -8.68 -12.61 -12.56
C SER A 74 -7.47 -13.38 -11.99
N LEU A 75 -6.50 -12.65 -11.43
CA LEU A 75 -5.34 -13.23 -10.77
C LEU A 75 -5.69 -13.95 -9.46
N LEU A 76 -6.61 -13.38 -8.69
CA LEU A 76 -7.04 -13.90 -7.38
C LEU A 76 -8.12 -14.98 -7.52
N ASP A 77 -8.81 -15.03 -8.65
CA ASP A 77 -9.85 -16.03 -8.95
C ASP A 77 -9.25 -17.38 -9.38
N ARG A 78 -10.11 -18.34 -9.68
CA ARG A 78 -9.74 -19.69 -10.14
C ARG A 78 -9.01 -19.70 -11.47
N CYS A 79 -9.26 -18.73 -12.37
CA CYS A 79 -8.53 -18.59 -13.62
C CYS A 79 -7.06 -18.23 -13.42
N ALA A 80 -6.70 -17.67 -12.27
CA ALA A 80 -5.35 -17.43 -11.79
C ALA A 80 -4.42 -16.80 -12.84
N SER A 81 -4.92 -15.86 -13.66
CA SER A 81 -4.17 -15.27 -14.76
C SER A 81 -4.30 -13.75 -14.80
N ILE A 82 -3.32 -13.09 -15.37
CA ILE A 82 -3.34 -11.65 -15.64
C ILE A 82 -2.71 -11.36 -17.00
N THR A 83 -3.30 -10.41 -17.73
CA THR A 83 -2.74 -9.92 -18.99
C THR A 83 -1.92 -8.66 -18.73
N LEU A 84 -0.67 -8.68 -19.14
CA LEU A 84 0.26 -7.57 -18.98
C LEU A 84 0.01 -6.49 -20.05
N PRO A 85 0.50 -5.25 -19.86
CA PRO A 85 0.46 -4.20 -20.89
C PRO A 85 1.15 -4.57 -22.21
N THR A 86 2.05 -5.55 -22.20
CA THR A 86 2.70 -6.12 -23.36
C THR A 86 1.78 -7.02 -24.21
N GLY A 87 0.55 -7.31 -23.73
CA GLY A 87 -0.35 -8.28 -24.34
C GLY A 87 -0.10 -9.73 -23.92
N GLU A 88 0.98 -10.00 -23.19
CA GLU A 88 1.26 -11.35 -22.67
C GLU A 88 0.30 -11.68 -21.52
N THR A 89 -0.31 -12.87 -21.56
CA THR A 89 -1.09 -13.41 -20.44
C THR A 89 -0.24 -14.39 -19.65
N ILE A 90 -0.06 -14.13 -18.36
CA ILE A 90 0.69 -14.99 -17.44
C ILE A 90 -0.24 -15.71 -16.49
N GLN A 91 0.09 -16.96 -16.18
CA GLN A 91 -0.59 -17.75 -15.15
C GLN A 91 0.12 -17.57 -13.81
N ARG A 92 -0.69 -17.48 -12.73
CA ARG A 92 -0.16 -17.47 -11.38
C ARG A 92 0.43 -18.82 -11.03
N HIS A 93 1.69 -18.83 -10.61
CA HIS A 93 2.34 -20.04 -10.13
C HIS A 93 1.57 -20.63 -8.91
N PRO A 94 1.43 -21.95 -8.78
CA PRO A 94 0.68 -22.58 -7.69
C PRO A 94 1.15 -22.17 -6.28
N ASP A 95 2.45 -21.96 -6.11
CA ASP A 95 3.07 -21.59 -4.83
C ASP A 95 2.99 -20.09 -4.53
N THR A 96 2.42 -19.27 -5.44
CA THR A 96 2.28 -17.83 -5.17
C THR A 96 1.30 -17.58 -4.04
N VAL A 97 1.76 -16.87 -3.02
CA VAL A 97 0.93 -16.37 -1.92
C VAL A 97 0.78 -14.85 -2.05
N VAL A 98 -0.46 -14.39 -2.11
CA VAL A 98 -0.79 -12.96 -2.12
C VAL A 98 -1.32 -12.57 -0.75
N VAL A 99 -0.63 -11.67 -0.08
CA VAL A 99 -1.01 -11.08 1.19
C VAL A 99 -1.46 -9.64 0.94
N VAL A 100 -2.58 -9.26 1.51
CA VAL A 100 -3.07 -7.86 1.45
C VAL A 100 -3.14 -7.36 2.88
N THR A 101 -2.50 -6.23 3.15
CA THR A 101 -2.52 -5.59 4.47
C THR A 101 -3.09 -4.19 4.35
N THR A 102 -4.00 -3.83 5.24
CA THR A 102 -4.62 -2.51 5.24
C THR A 102 -5.07 -2.13 6.66
N ASN A 103 -5.16 -0.84 6.92
CA ASN A 103 -5.79 -0.31 8.13
C ASN A 103 -7.27 -0.03 7.82
N SER A 104 -8.18 -0.54 8.65
CA SER A 104 -9.63 -0.37 8.46
C SER A 104 -10.16 0.96 9.03
N ASN A 105 -9.45 1.59 9.96
CA ASN A 105 -9.96 2.70 10.77
C ASN A 105 -9.10 3.98 10.68
N TYR A 106 -8.39 4.19 9.59
CA TYR A 106 -7.52 5.35 9.42
C TYR A 106 -8.18 6.42 8.54
N ALA A 107 -8.07 7.69 8.91
CA ALA A 107 -8.56 8.80 8.12
C ALA A 107 -7.92 8.80 6.73
N GLY A 108 -8.74 8.71 5.68
CA GLY A 108 -8.29 8.59 4.29
C GLY A 108 -8.29 7.18 3.71
N CYS A 109 -8.47 6.15 4.52
CA CYS A 109 -8.75 4.79 4.02
C CYS A 109 -10.17 4.72 3.47
N ARG A 110 -10.33 4.05 2.34
CA ARG A 110 -11.64 3.67 1.79
C ARG A 110 -11.92 2.22 2.15
N ASP A 111 -13.17 1.85 2.12
CA ASP A 111 -13.54 0.44 2.26
C ASP A 111 -12.85 -0.40 1.19
N MET A 112 -12.33 -1.55 1.61
CA MET A 112 -11.78 -2.53 0.68
C MET A 112 -12.89 -2.98 -0.28
N ASN A 113 -12.56 -3.07 -1.56
CA ASN A 113 -13.49 -3.55 -2.57
C ASN A 113 -13.93 -4.98 -2.23
N GLN A 114 -15.25 -5.16 -2.06
CA GLN A 114 -15.87 -6.46 -1.73
C GLN A 114 -15.50 -7.56 -2.72
N SER A 115 -15.26 -7.20 -3.99
CA SER A 115 -14.84 -8.18 -5.01
C SER A 115 -13.46 -8.78 -4.72
N ILE A 116 -12.58 -8.04 -4.05
CA ILE A 116 -11.26 -8.54 -3.63
C ILE A 116 -11.41 -9.38 -2.37
N ILE A 117 -12.14 -8.89 -1.36
CA ILE A 117 -12.37 -9.61 -0.10
C ILE A 117 -12.96 -10.99 -0.37
N SER A 118 -13.95 -11.08 -1.26
CA SER A 118 -14.63 -12.36 -1.60
C SER A 118 -13.71 -13.39 -2.29
N ARG A 119 -12.53 -12.97 -2.76
CA ARG A 119 -11.53 -13.83 -3.39
C ARG A 119 -10.37 -14.20 -2.47
N MET A 120 -10.33 -13.63 -1.27
CA MET A 120 -9.34 -14.01 -0.25
C MET A 120 -9.73 -15.36 0.38
N ASN A 121 -8.74 -16.24 0.52
CA ASN A 121 -8.93 -17.52 1.19
C ASN A 121 -9.02 -17.36 2.71
N LEU A 122 -8.40 -16.31 3.26
CA LEU A 122 -8.36 -16.01 4.67
C LEU A 122 -8.43 -14.50 4.86
N VAL A 123 -9.31 -14.04 5.74
CA VAL A 123 -9.39 -12.65 6.20
C VAL A 123 -9.22 -12.67 7.71
N MET A 124 -8.33 -11.85 8.23
CA MET A 124 -8.03 -11.76 9.65
C MET A 124 -8.03 -10.31 10.09
N ASP A 125 -8.76 -10.02 11.15
CA ASP A 125 -8.61 -8.78 11.88
C ASP A 125 -7.47 -8.95 12.89
N ILE A 126 -6.56 -7.98 12.93
CA ILE A 126 -5.42 -7.99 13.84
C ILE A 126 -5.64 -6.88 14.85
N ASP A 127 -5.98 -7.27 16.05
CA ASP A 127 -6.16 -6.36 17.17
C ASP A 127 -4.82 -5.78 17.66
N THR A 128 -4.92 -4.65 18.39
CA THR A 128 -3.77 -4.11 19.13
C THR A 128 -3.28 -5.16 20.13
N PRO A 129 -2.00 -5.50 20.14
CA PRO A 129 -1.47 -6.48 21.08
C PRO A 129 -1.69 -6.08 22.55
N ASP A 130 -1.69 -7.07 23.44
CA ASP A 130 -1.75 -6.80 24.87
C ASP A 130 -0.53 -6.01 25.36
N ALA A 131 -0.70 -5.22 26.43
CA ALA A 131 0.32 -4.32 26.95
C ALA A 131 1.63 -5.02 27.27
N ASP A 132 1.57 -6.24 27.83
CA ASP A 132 2.76 -7.04 28.14
C ASP A 132 3.51 -7.50 26.87
N VAL A 133 2.80 -7.82 25.80
CA VAL A 133 3.37 -8.18 24.50
C VAL A 133 4.03 -6.95 23.86
N MET A 134 3.34 -5.80 23.90
CA MET A 134 3.90 -4.54 23.43
C MET A 134 5.16 -4.15 24.20
N ALA A 135 5.11 -4.20 25.54
CA ALA A 135 6.24 -3.87 26.39
C ALA A 135 7.47 -4.74 26.11
N LYS A 136 7.29 -6.07 26.03
CA LYS A 136 8.38 -7.00 25.70
C LYS A 136 9.00 -6.70 24.33
N ARG A 137 8.16 -6.45 23.34
CA ARG A 137 8.62 -6.11 21.99
C ARG A 137 9.41 -4.80 21.96
N VAL A 138 8.90 -3.78 22.64
CA VAL A 138 9.53 -2.45 22.68
C VAL A 138 10.84 -2.49 23.44
N MET A 139 10.91 -3.17 24.59
CA MET A 139 12.15 -3.38 25.33
C MET A 139 13.22 -4.08 24.48
N GLY A 140 12.83 -5.13 23.73
CA GLY A 140 13.73 -5.83 22.82
C GLY A 140 14.26 -4.96 21.67
N LEU A 141 13.43 -4.02 21.16
CA LEU A 141 13.80 -3.13 20.06
C LEU A 141 14.60 -1.90 20.50
N THR A 142 14.30 -1.37 21.70
CA THR A 142 14.92 -0.11 22.19
C THR A 142 16.09 -0.35 23.10
N GLY A 143 16.22 -1.54 23.71
CA GLY A 143 17.21 -1.84 24.74
C GLY A 143 16.86 -1.21 26.11
N CYS A 144 15.67 -0.64 26.28
CA CYS A 144 15.23 -0.10 27.56
C CYS A 144 15.11 -1.21 28.61
N THR A 145 15.72 -1.01 29.79
CA THR A 145 15.70 -1.99 30.88
C THR A 145 14.68 -1.66 31.97
N ASP A 146 14.06 -0.48 31.92
CA ASP A 146 13.01 -0.08 32.87
C ASP A 146 11.68 -0.71 32.52
N GLN A 147 11.51 -1.96 32.95
CA GLN A 147 10.30 -2.73 32.68
C GLN A 147 9.03 -2.06 33.26
N THR A 148 9.14 -1.44 34.42
CA THR A 148 7.98 -0.80 35.09
C THR A 148 7.49 0.39 34.26
N ALA A 149 8.41 1.26 33.86
CA ALA A 149 8.07 2.42 33.03
C ALA A 149 7.48 1.97 31.67
N VAL A 150 8.15 1.04 30.99
CA VAL A 150 7.69 0.56 29.68
C VAL A 150 6.32 -0.11 29.76
N MET A 151 6.04 -0.88 30.80
CA MET A 151 4.73 -1.49 31.01
C MET A 151 3.65 -0.43 31.22
N SER A 152 3.91 0.56 32.10
CA SER A 152 2.96 1.65 32.33
C SER A 152 2.70 2.49 31.07
N MET A 153 3.71 2.68 30.24
CA MET A 153 3.57 3.35 28.94
C MET A 153 2.74 2.50 27.95
N ALA A 154 2.94 1.19 27.93
CA ALA A 154 2.17 0.28 27.09
C ALA A 154 0.67 0.23 27.49
N ASP A 155 0.39 0.23 28.79
CA ASP A 155 -0.98 0.36 29.31
C ASP A 155 -1.62 1.69 28.90
N ALA A 156 -0.86 2.79 28.98
CA ALA A 156 -1.36 4.10 28.56
C ALA A 156 -1.65 4.15 27.06
N ILE A 157 -0.88 3.49 26.20
CA ILE A 157 -1.18 3.37 24.77
C ILE A 157 -2.54 2.70 24.54
N LYS A 158 -2.86 1.64 25.28
CA LYS A 158 -4.18 0.98 25.18
C LYS A 158 -5.31 1.90 25.66
N GLU A 159 -5.12 2.61 26.77
CA GLU A 159 -6.10 3.58 27.27
C GLU A 159 -6.34 4.72 26.27
N ILE A 160 -5.29 5.27 25.66
CA ILE A 160 -5.41 6.31 24.64
C ILE A 160 -6.15 5.77 23.40
N ALA A 161 -5.80 4.57 22.94
CA ALA A 161 -6.46 3.96 21.78
C ALA A 161 -7.96 3.71 22.03
N GLU A 162 -8.32 3.28 23.24
CA GLU A 162 -9.70 3.13 23.68
C GLU A 162 -10.44 4.47 23.71
N HIS A 163 -9.85 5.47 24.36
CA HIS A 163 -10.40 6.82 24.45
C HIS A 163 -10.63 7.42 23.04
N CYS A 164 -9.66 7.29 22.13
CA CYS A 164 -9.81 7.75 20.74
C CYS A 164 -10.97 7.07 20.02
N ARG A 165 -11.18 5.77 20.27
CA ARG A 165 -12.29 5.02 19.69
C ARG A 165 -13.65 5.51 20.23
N GLU A 166 -13.75 5.74 21.53
CA GLU A 166 -14.96 6.22 22.18
C GLU A 166 -15.32 7.65 21.79
N THR A 167 -14.31 8.50 21.63
CA THR A 167 -14.48 9.93 21.28
C THR A 167 -14.42 10.19 19.77
N MET A 168 -14.27 9.13 18.94
CA MET A 168 -14.20 9.21 17.48
C MET A 168 -13.04 10.08 16.98
N ILE A 169 -11.93 10.12 17.69
CA ILE A 169 -10.68 10.75 17.25
C ILE A 169 -9.99 9.80 16.27
N THR A 170 -9.98 10.13 14.98
CA THR A 170 -9.50 9.26 13.91
C THR A 170 -8.41 9.90 13.03
N ASP A 171 -7.94 11.09 13.38
CA ASP A 171 -7.01 11.90 12.58
C ASP A 171 -5.53 11.61 12.86
N GLY A 172 -5.24 10.65 13.75
CA GLY A 172 -3.89 10.24 14.09
C GLY A 172 -3.76 8.75 14.38
N SER A 173 -2.64 8.36 14.97
CA SER A 173 -2.33 6.97 15.31
C SER A 173 -1.82 6.82 16.74
N CYS A 174 -2.20 5.70 17.38
CA CYS A 174 -1.71 5.33 18.69
C CYS A 174 -1.53 3.80 18.76
N GLY A 175 -0.29 3.36 18.79
CA GLY A 175 0.02 1.93 18.79
C GLY A 175 1.47 1.62 19.15
N VAL A 176 1.94 0.45 18.73
CA VAL A 176 3.30 -0.02 19.06
C VAL A 176 4.40 0.90 18.49
N ARG A 177 4.17 1.52 17.34
CA ARG A 177 5.12 2.44 16.72
C ARG A 177 5.33 3.70 17.57
N GLU A 178 4.23 4.26 18.04
CA GLU A 178 4.25 5.43 18.93
C GLU A 178 4.86 5.08 20.29
N LEU A 179 4.59 3.88 20.82
CA LEU A 179 5.23 3.39 22.03
C LEU A 179 6.76 3.26 21.88
N ILE A 180 7.24 2.75 20.76
CA ILE A 180 8.70 2.69 20.51
C ILE A 180 9.32 4.08 20.56
N SER A 181 8.73 5.04 19.85
CA SER A 181 9.21 6.43 19.82
C SER A 181 9.16 7.08 21.20
N TRP A 182 8.11 6.78 21.96
CA TRP A 182 7.93 7.30 23.33
C TRP A 182 9.00 6.76 24.28
N VAL A 183 9.24 5.45 24.27
CA VAL A 183 10.29 4.83 25.11
C VAL A 183 11.68 5.34 24.72
N GLN A 184 11.99 5.48 23.43
CA GLN A 184 13.26 6.05 23.00
C GLN A 184 13.43 7.50 23.48
N SER A 185 12.39 8.32 23.39
CA SER A 185 12.42 9.69 23.91
C SER A 185 12.55 9.73 25.43
N TYR A 186 11.87 8.85 26.17
CA TYR A 186 12.00 8.69 27.60
C TYR A 186 13.45 8.35 28.03
N MET A 187 14.10 7.43 27.32
CA MET A 187 15.49 7.07 27.59
C MET A 187 16.47 8.26 27.46
N VAL A 188 16.11 9.26 26.64
CA VAL A 188 16.92 10.46 26.44
C VAL A 188 16.63 11.54 27.49
N CYS A 189 15.35 11.84 27.73
CA CYS A 189 14.95 12.97 28.59
C CYS A 189 14.70 12.60 30.06
N GLY A 190 14.55 11.31 30.37
CA GLY A 190 14.32 10.79 31.72
C GLY A 190 12.89 11.05 32.27
N SER A 191 11.98 11.64 31.50
CA SER A 191 10.62 11.95 31.91
C SER A 191 9.61 11.33 30.96
N ILE A 192 8.75 10.43 31.45
CA ILE A 192 7.71 9.78 30.68
C ILE A 192 6.74 10.82 30.09
N LEU A 193 6.29 11.77 30.92
CA LEU A 193 5.29 12.75 30.50
C LEU A 193 5.86 13.77 29.49
N GLU A 194 7.11 14.20 29.69
CA GLU A 194 7.76 15.12 28.74
C GLU A 194 7.98 14.43 27.39
N ALA A 195 8.44 13.19 27.40
CA ALA A 195 8.58 12.39 26.18
C ALA A 195 7.25 12.19 25.43
N ALA A 196 6.13 12.03 26.14
CA ALA A 196 4.81 11.85 25.55
C ALA A 196 4.38 13.04 24.70
N LYS A 197 4.74 14.28 25.08
CA LYS A 197 4.34 15.49 24.36
C LYS A 197 4.83 15.53 22.92
N TYR A 198 6.05 15.03 22.69
CA TYR A 198 6.71 15.06 21.38
C TYR A 198 6.59 13.75 20.59
N THR A 199 5.95 12.75 21.14
CA THR A 199 5.76 11.45 20.53
C THR A 199 4.29 11.07 20.42
N VAL A 200 3.70 10.48 21.44
CA VAL A 200 2.33 9.96 21.42
C VAL A 200 1.32 11.08 21.19
N LEU A 201 1.40 12.18 21.94
CA LEU A 201 0.43 13.28 21.83
C LEU A 201 0.49 13.99 20.48
N SER A 202 1.68 14.11 19.87
CA SER A 202 1.82 14.70 18.55
C SER A 202 1.34 13.79 17.43
N SER A 203 1.29 12.49 17.67
CA SER A 203 0.90 11.47 16.65
C SER A 203 -0.58 11.11 16.74
N VAL A 204 -1.22 11.23 17.92
CA VAL A 204 -2.58 10.75 18.16
C VAL A 204 -3.66 11.64 17.54
N SER A 205 -3.41 12.95 17.43
CA SER A 205 -4.31 13.90 16.79
C SER A 205 -3.58 15.14 16.30
N SER A 206 -4.02 15.70 15.20
CA SER A 206 -3.60 17.01 14.70
C SER A 206 -4.25 18.17 15.46
N ASP A 207 -5.39 17.92 16.13
CA ASP A 207 -6.13 18.90 16.91
C ASP A 207 -5.52 19.11 18.30
N ALA A 208 -5.36 20.38 18.67
CA ALA A 208 -4.77 20.75 19.97
C ALA A 208 -5.69 20.47 21.16
N GLU A 209 -7.02 20.58 20.97
CA GLU A 209 -8.00 20.30 22.02
C GLU A 209 -8.03 18.81 22.34
N ASN A 210 -8.08 17.96 21.31
CA ASN A 210 -7.99 16.50 21.48
C ASN A 210 -6.71 16.08 22.22
N ARG A 211 -5.56 16.67 21.86
CA ARG A 211 -4.29 16.40 22.54
C ARG A 211 -4.31 16.83 24.02
N ALA A 212 -4.92 17.97 24.32
CA ALA A 212 -5.05 18.45 25.71
C ALA A 212 -5.97 17.55 26.51
N GLU A 213 -7.07 17.08 25.93
CA GLU A 213 -8.00 16.13 26.56
C GLU A 213 -7.29 14.81 26.87
N ILE A 214 -6.63 14.20 25.89
CA ILE A 214 -5.88 12.95 26.08
C ILE A 214 -4.78 13.10 27.13
N LEU A 215 -4.06 14.23 27.13
CA LEU A 215 -3.05 14.52 28.14
C LEU A 215 -3.65 14.51 29.54
N SER A 216 -4.78 15.19 29.74
CA SER A 216 -5.41 15.31 31.06
C SER A 216 -6.07 14.03 31.55
N THR A 217 -6.69 13.29 30.63
CA THR A 217 -7.50 12.11 30.95
C THR A 217 -6.64 10.84 31.07
N CYS A 218 -5.75 10.60 30.10
CA CYS A 218 -5.03 9.32 29.99
C CYS A 218 -3.60 9.37 30.57
N LEU A 219 -2.94 10.55 30.59
CA LEU A 219 -1.52 10.62 30.92
C LEU A 219 -1.21 11.35 32.23
N ALA A 220 -1.80 12.54 32.48
CA ALA A 220 -1.42 13.37 33.60
C ALA A 220 -1.67 12.69 34.94
N GLN A 221 -2.79 11.98 35.09
CA GLN A 221 -3.10 11.26 36.35
C GLN A 221 -2.18 10.06 36.59
N LYS A 222 -1.70 9.43 35.54
CA LYS A 222 -0.89 8.22 35.61
C LYS A 222 0.60 8.49 35.82
N PHE A 223 1.08 9.61 35.30
CA PHE A 223 2.51 9.95 35.24
C PHE A 223 2.84 11.30 35.91
N ALA A 224 1.89 11.94 36.62
CA ALA A 224 2.16 13.08 37.49
C ALA A 224 2.83 12.56 38.77
N ALA A 225 4.16 12.54 38.78
CA ALA A 225 4.96 12.31 39.99
C ALA A 225 5.71 13.59 40.35
#